data_91bf405867247ed8fe863c565c106bf3
#
_entry.id   91bf405867247ed8fe863c565c106bf3
#
_cell.length_a   1.000
_cell.length_b   1.000
_cell.length_c   1.000
_cell.angle_alpha   90.00
_cell.angle_beta   90.00
_cell.angle_gamma   90.00
#
_symmetry.space_group_name_H-M   'P 1'
#
loop_
_entity.id
_entity.type
_entity.pdbx_description
1 polymer ?
#
loop_
_entity_poly.entity_id
_entity_poly.type
_entity_poly.pdbx_seq_one_letter_code
_entity_poly.pdbx_strand_id
1 'polypeptide(L)'
;PADAASWPAAAPALLLAATSVGWQPPTPLGGLGMDYGLFASVVDGKKLERGDTAAFYALLAAVGRAAPGVIEAAAGKPADLVPIIDPSQKWFASHRGDAVTVTGIARRATKISIDEPWRREQVGADHYWELYVFVDTPLLQVNDRKQTDYPVVCCVRTLPDGFPTGDAIGEKVTLSGFALKRYGYPLPDLDIKSAQGDREIRGQRMETALLIGRTATWRPEPALAGPRGATSWMFSALAAAIGLIMVYGLWSMNRRGGPRSDLPDRVELPGGRD
;
A
#
# COMPACT_ATOMS: atom_id res chain seq x y z
N PRO A 1 2.57 -75.38 50.38
CA PRO A 1 2.01 -74.05 50.44
C PRO A 1 3.01 -73.15 49.71
N ALA A 2 2.59 -72.72 48.55
CA ALA A 2 3.41 -71.88 47.67
C ALA A 2 2.81 -70.44 47.73
N ASP A 3 3.68 -69.51 48.10
CA ASP A 3 3.35 -68.10 48.14
C ASP A 3 3.11 -67.53 46.75
N ALA A 4 1.95 -66.97 46.56
CA ALA A 4 1.63 -66.23 45.36
C ALA A 4 2.20 -64.79 45.48
N ALA A 5 3.27 -64.52 44.74
CA ALA A 5 3.82 -63.22 44.60
C ALA A 5 2.88 -62.31 43.79
N SER A 6 2.30 -61.32 44.42
CA SER A 6 1.50 -60.29 43.81
C SER A 6 2.39 -59.29 43.04
N TRP A 7 2.19 -59.22 41.73
CA TRP A 7 2.79 -58.20 40.91
C TRP A 7 2.10 -56.85 41.14
N PRO A 8 2.88 -55.76 41.30
CA PRO A 8 2.26 -54.42 41.39
C PRO A 8 1.66 -54.02 40.05
N ALA A 9 0.47 -53.47 40.08
CA ALA A 9 -0.24 -52.95 38.92
C ALA A 9 0.60 -51.90 38.20
N ALA A 10 0.69 -52.06 36.89
CA ALA A 10 1.35 -51.11 36.02
C ALA A 10 0.73 -49.71 36.16
N ALA A 11 1.55 -48.72 36.53
CA ALA A 11 1.19 -47.32 36.51
C ALA A 11 0.85 -46.90 35.08
N PRO A 12 -0.16 -46.05 34.85
CA PRO A 12 -0.47 -45.58 33.54
C PRO A 12 0.70 -44.77 33.00
N ALA A 13 1.22 -45.19 31.85
CA ALA A 13 2.22 -44.46 31.11
C ALA A 13 1.63 -43.11 30.71
N LEU A 14 2.06 -42.05 31.37
CA LEU A 14 1.87 -40.68 30.89
C LEU A 14 2.54 -40.58 29.51
N LEU A 15 1.73 -40.66 28.47
CA LEU A 15 2.12 -40.20 27.11
C LEU A 15 2.41 -38.72 27.24
N LEU A 16 3.67 -38.37 27.51
CA LEU A 16 4.23 -37.06 27.21
C LEU A 16 4.14 -36.94 25.69
N ALA A 17 3.12 -36.23 25.22
CA ALA A 17 3.13 -35.71 23.89
C ALA A 17 4.39 -34.84 23.79
N ALA A 18 5.46 -35.40 23.24
CA ALA A 18 6.60 -34.62 22.77
C ALA A 18 6.07 -33.69 21.68
N THR A 19 5.65 -32.51 22.07
CA THR A 19 5.61 -31.39 21.14
C THR A 19 7.05 -31.30 20.63
N SER A 20 7.25 -31.70 19.40
CA SER A 20 8.50 -31.48 18.67
C SER A 20 8.62 -29.93 18.60
N VAL A 21 9.31 -29.36 19.58
CA VAL A 21 9.81 -28.01 19.46
C VAL A 21 10.83 -28.10 18.35
N GLY A 22 10.37 -27.87 17.11
CA GLY A 22 11.24 -27.75 15.96
C GLY A 22 12.31 -26.72 16.30
N TRP A 23 13.58 -27.04 16.05
CA TRP A 23 14.66 -26.08 16.21
C TRP A 23 14.28 -24.80 15.47
N GLN A 24 14.06 -23.72 16.21
CA GLN A 24 13.81 -22.40 15.66
C GLN A 24 15.15 -21.66 15.65
N PRO A 25 15.58 -21.12 14.50
CA PRO A 25 16.79 -20.31 14.48
C PRO A 25 16.64 -19.15 15.48
N PRO A 26 17.74 -18.69 16.09
CA PRO A 26 17.73 -17.58 17.04
C PRO A 26 17.51 -16.25 16.30
N THR A 27 16.39 -16.13 15.61
CA THR A 27 15.93 -14.93 14.95
C THR A 27 14.96 -14.22 15.89
N PRO A 28 14.81 -12.88 15.81
CA PRO A 28 13.83 -12.15 16.60
C PRO A 28 12.42 -12.72 16.49
N LEU A 29 12.05 -13.21 15.30
CA LEU A 29 10.74 -13.79 15.03
C LEU A 29 10.51 -15.09 15.78
N GLY A 30 11.53 -15.96 15.88
CA GLY A 30 11.47 -17.18 16.69
C GLY A 30 11.26 -16.87 18.16
N GLY A 31 11.96 -15.86 18.69
CA GLY A 31 11.79 -15.36 20.06
C GLY A 31 10.39 -14.78 20.33
N LEU A 32 9.68 -14.36 19.29
CA LEU A 32 8.28 -13.91 19.35
C LEU A 32 7.27 -15.06 19.20
N GLY A 33 7.72 -16.32 19.23
CA GLY A 33 6.86 -17.50 19.20
C GLY A 33 6.23 -17.78 17.82
N MET A 34 6.92 -17.45 16.75
CA MET A 34 6.50 -17.82 15.39
C MET A 34 6.93 -19.25 15.07
N ASP A 35 5.99 -20.06 14.60
CA ASP A 35 6.27 -21.36 14.00
C ASP A 35 6.66 -21.17 12.54
N TYR A 36 7.93 -21.43 12.22
CA TYR A 36 8.46 -21.32 10.86
C TYR A 36 7.88 -22.39 9.91
N GLY A 37 7.37 -23.50 10.42
CA GLY A 37 6.70 -24.53 9.64
C GLY A 37 5.48 -23.99 8.88
N LEU A 38 4.84 -22.92 9.39
CA LEU A 38 3.71 -22.27 8.75
C LEU A 38 4.08 -21.62 7.41
N PHE A 39 5.34 -21.30 7.19
CA PHE A 39 5.80 -20.75 5.92
C PHE A 39 5.80 -21.74 4.76
N ALA A 40 5.76 -23.04 5.04
CA ALA A 40 5.78 -24.08 4.01
C ALA A 40 4.56 -24.01 3.05
N SER A 41 3.43 -23.48 3.51
CA SER A 41 2.22 -23.34 2.72
C SER A 41 2.13 -22.01 1.95
N VAL A 42 3.07 -21.09 2.17
CA VAL A 42 3.03 -19.76 1.57
C VAL A 42 3.54 -19.78 0.13
N VAL A 43 2.72 -19.28 -0.80
CA VAL A 43 3.01 -19.27 -2.24
C VAL A 43 3.23 -17.86 -2.73
N ASP A 44 4.41 -17.60 -3.33
CA ASP A 44 4.78 -16.30 -3.89
C ASP A 44 4.06 -16.00 -5.23
N GLY A 45 4.00 -14.71 -5.59
CA GLY A 45 3.44 -14.25 -6.86
C GLY A 45 1.90 -14.25 -6.91
N LYS A 46 1.23 -14.53 -5.81
CA LYS A 46 -0.22 -14.54 -5.70
C LYS A 46 -0.71 -13.61 -4.60
N LYS A 47 -1.99 -13.18 -4.68
CA LYS A 47 -2.67 -12.55 -3.54
C LYS A 47 -2.66 -13.46 -2.32
N LEU A 48 -3.06 -12.95 -1.16
CA LEU A 48 -3.26 -13.79 0.02
C LEU A 48 -4.31 -14.86 -0.28
N GLU A 49 -3.91 -16.12 -0.16
CA GLU A 49 -4.75 -17.30 -0.36
C GLU A 49 -4.98 -18.01 0.98
N ARG A 50 -5.87 -19.00 0.98
CA ARG A 50 -6.19 -19.77 2.19
C ARG A 50 -4.94 -20.43 2.81
N GLY A 51 -3.97 -20.84 1.98
CA GLY A 51 -2.70 -21.43 2.44
C GLY A 51 -1.81 -20.46 3.22
N ASP A 52 -1.87 -19.17 2.90
CA ASP A 52 -1.06 -18.12 3.54
C ASP A 52 -1.62 -17.70 4.91
N THR A 53 -2.89 -17.99 5.16
CA THR A 53 -3.67 -17.42 6.27
C THR A 53 -3.05 -17.74 7.63
N ALA A 54 -2.59 -18.96 7.83
CA ALA A 54 -1.99 -19.38 9.11
C ALA A 54 -0.70 -18.59 9.40
N ALA A 55 0.20 -18.49 8.42
CA ALA A 55 1.44 -17.73 8.55
C ALA A 55 1.17 -16.23 8.74
N PHE A 56 0.22 -15.67 7.99
CA PHE A 56 -0.16 -14.26 8.07
C PHE A 56 -0.63 -13.85 9.48
N TYR A 57 -1.59 -14.58 10.05
CA TYR A 57 -2.12 -14.25 11.37
C TYR A 57 -1.14 -14.60 12.49
N ALA A 58 -0.31 -15.63 12.33
CA ALA A 58 0.76 -15.92 13.27
C ALA A 58 1.82 -14.79 13.31
N LEU A 59 2.16 -14.21 12.15
CA LEU A 59 3.02 -13.03 12.08
C LEU A 59 2.38 -11.80 12.73
N LEU A 60 1.08 -11.53 12.45
CA LEU A 60 0.37 -10.43 13.10
C LEU A 60 0.33 -10.59 14.62
N ALA A 61 0.18 -11.82 15.12
CA ALA A 61 0.26 -12.10 16.55
C ALA A 61 1.68 -11.89 17.09
N ALA A 62 2.71 -12.35 16.36
CA ALA A 62 4.11 -12.21 16.75
C ALA A 62 4.53 -10.73 16.86
N VAL A 63 4.22 -9.92 15.83
CA VAL A 63 4.55 -8.48 15.87
C VAL A 63 3.78 -7.73 16.95
N GLY A 64 2.57 -8.20 17.31
CA GLY A 64 1.80 -7.65 18.43
C GLY A 64 2.49 -7.85 19.78
N ARG A 65 3.22 -8.96 19.95
CA ARG A 65 4.01 -9.28 21.17
C ARG A 65 5.36 -8.61 21.21
N ALA A 66 5.87 -8.12 20.07
CA ALA A 66 7.17 -7.48 20.02
C ALA A 66 7.21 -6.21 20.87
N ALA A 67 8.23 -6.05 21.69
CA ALA A 67 8.48 -4.78 22.35
C ALA A 67 8.84 -3.69 21.32
N PRO A 68 8.57 -2.42 21.59
CA PRO A 68 8.99 -1.32 20.72
C PRO A 68 10.49 -1.36 20.43
N GLY A 69 10.88 -1.14 19.19
CA GLY A 69 12.28 -1.12 18.75
C GLY A 69 12.90 -2.49 18.45
N VAL A 70 12.28 -3.60 18.81
CA VAL A 70 12.84 -4.95 18.58
C VAL A 70 12.88 -5.29 17.10
N ILE A 71 11.80 -5.01 16.35
CA ILE A 71 11.74 -5.30 14.93
C ILE A 71 12.66 -4.36 14.17
N GLU A 72 12.68 -3.09 14.54
CA GLU A 72 13.53 -2.05 13.97
C GLU A 72 15.02 -2.38 14.13
N ALA A 73 15.40 -2.82 15.33
CA ALA A 73 16.79 -3.21 15.62
C ALA A 73 17.22 -4.45 14.79
N ALA A 74 16.30 -5.39 14.58
CA ALA A 74 16.56 -6.59 13.80
C ALA A 74 16.65 -6.30 12.29
N ALA A 75 15.81 -5.41 11.80
CA ALA A 75 15.77 -5.05 10.37
C ALA A 75 16.92 -4.11 9.97
N GLY A 76 17.41 -3.29 10.89
CA GLY A 76 18.52 -2.38 10.63
C GLY A 76 18.18 -1.25 9.65
N LYS A 77 19.11 -0.98 8.73
CA LYS A 77 18.96 0.09 7.71
C LYS A 77 17.90 -0.27 6.69
N PRO A 78 17.27 0.74 6.06
CA PRO A 78 16.36 0.50 4.94
C PRO A 78 16.97 -0.40 3.88
N ALA A 79 16.24 -1.42 3.48
CA ALA A 79 16.68 -2.41 2.50
C ALA A 79 16.62 -1.87 1.09
N ASP A 80 17.53 -2.36 0.24
CA ASP A 80 17.34 -2.23 -1.20
C ASP A 80 16.15 -3.10 -1.62
N LEU A 81 15.16 -2.47 -2.24
CA LEU A 81 13.92 -3.13 -2.62
C LEU A 81 14.09 -4.01 -3.86
N VAL A 82 15.03 -3.70 -4.74
CA VAL A 82 15.18 -4.38 -6.03
C VAL A 82 15.37 -5.89 -5.88
N PRO A 83 16.27 -6.41 -5.03
CA PRO A 83 16.40 -7.85 -4.84
C PRO A 83 15.14 -8.51 -4.27
N ILE A 84 14.36 -7.77 -3.47
CA ILE A 84 13.17 -8.30 -2.80
C ILE A 84 12.01 -8.49 -3.79
N ILE A 85 11.86 -7.57 -4.75
CA ILE A 85 10.76 -7.60 -5.72
C ILE A 85 11.10 -8.34 -7.01
N ASP A 86 12.38 -8.50 -7.35
CA ASP A 86 12.82 -9.19 -8.56
C ASP A 86 12.52 -10.70 -8.47
N PRO A 87 11.62 -11.24 -9.32
CA PRO A 87 11.28 -12.65 -9.32
C PRO A 87 12.49 -13.56 -9.55
N SER A 88 13.48 -13.11 -10.32
CA SER A 88 14.67 -13.89 -10.67
C SER A 88 15.57 -14.18 -9.47
N GLN A 89 15.59 -13.28 -8.49
CA GLN A 89 16.43 -13.39 -7.29
C GLN A 89 15.91 -14.44 -6.30
N LYS A 90 14.63 -14.83 -6.39
CA LYS A 90 13.99 -15.80 -5.47
C LYS A 90 14.23 -15.44 -3.99
N TRP A 91 14.33 -14.15 -3.69
CA TRP A 91 14.72 -13.64 -2.36
C TRP A 91 13.90 -14.26 -1.23
N PHE A 92 12.57 -14.36 -1.38
CA PHE A 92 11.68 -14.93 -0.35
C PHE A 92 11.93 -16.41 -0.07
N ALA A 93 12.62 -17.16 -0.95
CA ALA A 93 12.93 -18.57 -0.71
C ALA A 93 13.87 -18.76 0.50
N SER A 94 14.73 -17.78 0.77
CA SER A 94 15.73 -17.84 1.85
C SER A 94 15.54 -16.79 2.95
N HIS A 95 14.70 -15.76 2.71
CA HIS A 95 14.56 -14.60 3.60
C HIS A 95 13.14 -14.43 4.13
N ARG A 96 12.28 -15.43 3.96
CA ARG A 96 10.93 -15.37 4.51
C ARG A 96 11.00 -15.39 6.04
N GLY A 97 10.37 -14.40 6.67
CA GLY A 97 10.47 -14.18 8.11
C GLY A 97 11.64 -13.31 8.54
N ASP A 98 12.49 -12.85 7.63
CA ASP A 98 13.50 -11.86 7.95
C ASP A 98 12.87 -10.49 8.19
N ALA A 99 13.45 -9.73 9.11
CA ALA A 99 13.04 -8.38 9.37
C ALA A 99 13.61 -7.43 8.30
N VAL A 100 12.76 -6.59 7.74
CA VAL A 100 13.10 -5.64 6.68
C VAL A 100 12.57 -4.26 7.04
N THR A 101 13.36 -3.22 6.81
CA THR A 101 12.92 -1.82 6.94
C THR A 101 12.74 -1.22 5.55
N VAL A 102 11.62 -0.54 5.35
CA VAL A 102 11.33 0.26 4.14
C VAL A 102 11.03 1.69 4.54
N THR A 103 11.46 2.65 3.71
CA THR A 103 11.14 4.07 3.87
C THR A 103 10.52 4.58 2.57
N GLY A 104 9.40 5.26 2.68
CA GLY A 104 8.68 5.74 1.50
C GLY A 104 7.50 6.63 1.86
N ILE A 105 6.63 6.84 0.89
CA ILE A 105 5.40 7.61 1.02
C ILE A 105 4.21 6.65 1.13
N ALA A 106 3.53 6.63 2.26
CA ALA A 106 2.26 5.94 2.40
C ALA A 106 1.17 6.70 1.62
N ARG A 107 0.61 6.06 0.59
CA ARG A 107 -0.45 6.66 -0.24
C ARG A 107 -1.82 6.16 0.11
N ARG A 108 -1.90 5.05 0.84
CA ARG A 108 -3.15 4.44 1.30
C ARG A 108 -2.95 3.82 2.68
N ALA A 109 -3.95 3.96 3.53
CA ALA A 109 -4.02 3.27 4.81
C ALA A 109 -5.46 2.83 5.06
N THR A 110 -5.71 1.52 5.04
CA THR A 110 -7.04 0.94 5.14
C THR A 110 -7.14 0.06 6.39
N LYS A 111 -8.21 0.23 7.14
CA LYS A 111 -8.53 -0.63 8.29
C LYS A 111 -9.16 -1.93 7.79
N ILE A 112 -8.60 -3.07 8.16
CA ILE A 112 -9.09 -4.39 7.81
C ILE A 112 -9.55 -5.09 9.09
N SER A 113 -10.85 -5.40 9.17
CA SER A 113 -11.43 -6.13 10.30
C SER A 113 -11.05 -7.60 10.24
N ILE A 114 -10.88 -8.20 11.41
CA ILE A 114 -10.70 -9.63 11.56
C ILE A 114 -12.05 -10.22 11.95
N ASP A 115 -12.67 -10.97 11.05
CA ASP A 115 -14.05 -11.43 11.24
C ASP A 115 -14.17 -12.59 12.21
N GLU A 116 -13.23 -13.53 12.18
CA GLU A 116 -13.30 -14.75 12.98
C GLU A 116 -12.88 -14.49 14.45
N PRO A 117 -13.72 -14.83 15.43
CA PRO A 117 -13.43 -14.57 16.85
C PRO A 117 -12.13 -15.21 17.34
N TRP A 118 -11.87 -16.45 16.94
CA TRP A 118 -10.65 -17.16 17.34
C TRP A 118 -9.36 -16.52 16.78
N ARG A 119 -9.45 -15.88 15.61
CA ARG A 119 -8.33 -15.11 15.07
C ARG A 119 -8.11 -13.81 15.80
N ARG A 120 -9.18 -13.14 16.22
CA ARG A 120 -9.06 -11.95 17.10
C ARG A 120 -8.34 -12.29 18.38
N GLU A 121 -8.68 -13.44 18.99
CA GLU A 121 -8.01 -13.93 20.17
C GLU A 121 -6.54 -14.26 19.89
N GLN A 122 -6.25 -15.00 18.82
CA GLN A 122 -4.90 -15.35 18.40
C GLN A 122 -4.04 -14.11 18.18
N VAL A 123 -4.57 -13.12 17.48
CA VAL A 123 -3.88 -11.87 17.12
C VAL A 123 -3.87 -10.89 18.31
N GLY A 124 -4.86 -10.96 19.21
CA GLY A 124 -5.06 -10.00 20.28
C GLY A 124 -5.56 -8.64 19.77
N ALA A 125 -6.32 -8.60 18.66
CA ALA A 125 -6.98 -7.41 18.13
C ALA A 125 -8.13 -7.80 17.19
N ASP A 126 -9.05 -6.85 17.01
CA ASP A 126 -10.20 -6.99 16.11
C ASP A 126 -9.91 -6.54 14.66
N HIS A 127 -8.76 -5.91 14.43
CA HIS A 127 -8.36 -5.42 13.13
C HIS A 127 -6.84 -5.28 13.01
N TYR A 128 -6.39 -5.00 11.78
CA TYR A 128 -5.06 -4.53 11.42
C TYR A 128 -5.18 -3.44 10.36
N TRP A 129 -4.07 -2.79 10.03
CA TRP A 129 -4.02 -1.76 9.00
C TRP A 129 -3.20 -2.24 7.82
N GLU A 130 -3.72 -2.04 6.62
CA GLU A 130 -3.01 -2.27 5.37
C GLU A 130 -2.54 -0.93 4.81
N LEU A 131 -1.24 -0.77 4.64
CA LEU A 131 -0.60 0.42 4.06
C LEU A 131 0.01 0.07 2.72
N TYR A 132 -0.15 0.98 1.76
CA TYR A 132 0.61 0.98 0.51
C TYR A 132 1.70 2.03 0.61
N VAL A 133 2.95 1.59 0.79
CA VAL A 133 4.12 2.45 0.95
C VAL A 133 4.89 2.45 -0.36
N PHE A 134 5.01 3.61 -0.99
CA PHE A 134 5.76 3.80 -2.23
C PHE A 134 7.20 4.14 -1.89
N VAL A 135 8.10 3.22 -2.20
CA VAL A 135 9.54 3.32 -1.93
C VAL A 135 10.23 3.83 -3.19
N ASP A 136 11.12 4.79 -3.03
CA ASP A 136 11.91 5.32 -4.12
C ASP A 136 12.86 4.23 -4.70
N THR A 137 12.75 4.01 -6.00
CA THR A 137 13.50 2.98 -6.75
C THR A 137 14.03 3.53 -8.06
N PRO A 138 15.00 4.46 -8.02
CA PRO A 138 15.39 5.28 -9.17
C PRO A 138 15.94 4.47 -10.36
N LEU A 139 16.37 3.24 -10.12
CA LEU A 139 16.99 2.38 -11.15
C LEU A 139 16.07 1.24 -11.63
N LEU A 140 14.85 1.16 -11.11
CA LEU A 140 13.94 0.08 -11.47
C LEU A 140 13.32 0.32 -12.85
N GLN A 141 13.45 -0.65 -13.74
CA GLN A 141 12.70 -0.72 -14.99
C GLN A 141 11.69 -1.86 -14.92
N VAL A 142 10.41 -1.52 -15.06
CA VAL A 142 9.33 -2.50 -15.16
C VAL A 142 8.67 -2.33 -16.51
N ASN A 143 8.69 -3.39 -17.33
CA ASN A 143 8.10 -3.39 -18.68
C ASN A 143 8.60 -2.20 -19.54
N ASP A 144 9.92 -2.01 -19.64
CA ASP A 144 10.60 -0.93 -20.39
C ASP A 144 10.28 0.50 -19.92
N ARG A 145 9.66 0.65 -18.74
CA ARG A 145 9.38 1.94 -18.13
C ARG A 145 10.26 2.15 -16.90
N LYS A 146 10.87 3.32 -16.81
CA LYS A 146 11.52 3.76 -15.57
C LYS A 146 10.43 4.01 -14.54
N GLN A 147 10.46 3.26 -13.45
CA GLN A 147 9.59 3.46 -12.32
C GLN A 147 10.41 4.10 -11.19
N THR A 148 10.06 5.33 -10.81
CA THR A 148 10.79 6.08 -9.80
C THR A 148 10.40 5.67 -8.39
N ASP A 149 9.24 5.10 -8.22
CA ASP A 149 8.74 4.59 -6.94
C ASP A 149 8.03 3.23 -7.14
N TYR A 150 8.12 2.38 -6.15
CA TYR A 150 7.52 1.05 -6.19
C TYR A 150 6.70 0.78 -4.93
N PRO A 151 5.45 0.31 -5.06
CA PRO A 151 4.62 0.03 -3.90
C PRO A 151 5.11 -1.20 -3.14
N VAL A 152 5.11 -1.10 -1.82
CA VAL A 152 5.26 -2.21 -0.86
C VAL A 152 3.99 -2.28 -0.03
N VAL A 153 3.42 -3.46 0.10
CA VAL A 153 2.25 -3.67 0.95
C VAL A 153 2.72 -4.01 2.35
N CYS A 154 2.27 -3.25 3.32
CA CYS A 154 2.64 -3.40 4.71
C CYS A 154 1.39 -3.58 5.56
N CYS A 155 1.25 -4.70 6.25
CA CYS A 155 0.18 -4.89 7.23
C CYS A 155 0.74 -4.62 8.64
N VAL A 156 0.16 -3.67 9.36
CA VAL A 156 0.60 -3.30 10.71
C VAL A 156 -0.50 -3.44 11.74
N ARG A 157 -0.10 -3.69 12.98
CA ARG A 157 -1.02 -3.84 14.11
C ARG A 157 -1.70 -2.54 14.51
N THR A 158 -0.94 -1.46 14.50
CA THR A 158 -1.42 -0.14 14.91
C THR A 158 -0.83 0.94 14.01
N LEU A 159 -1.53 2.05 13.91
CA LEU A 159 -0.98 3.28 13.33
C LEU A 159 -0.52 4.22 14.43
N PRO A 160 0.41 5.13 14.15
CA PRO A 160 0.73 6.25 15.03
C PRO A 160 -0.50 7.12 15.30
N ASP A 161 -0.55 7.75 16.47
CA ASP A 161 -1.63 8.67 16.82
C ASP A 161 -1.72 9.82 15.81
N GLY A 162 -2.93 10.09 15.31
CA GLY A 162 -3.18 11.13 14.33
C GLY A 162 -2.76 10.81 12.90
N PHE A 163 -2.30 9.58 12.62
CA PHE A 163 -1.95 9.19 11.26
C PHE A 163 -3.18 9.23 10.34
N PRO A 164 -3.13 9.91 9.19
CA PRO A 164 -4.26 9.98 8.28
C PRO A 164 -4.57 8.62 7.67
N THR A 165 -5.86 8.34 7.45
CA THR A 165 -6.34 7.08 6.86
C THR A 165 -7.17 7.36 5.62
N GLY A 166 -7.25 6.40 4.71
CA GLY A 166 -8.04 6.49 3.48
C GLY A 166 -7.23 6.07 2.25
N ASP A 167 -7.82 6.34 1.08
CA ASP A 167 -7.28 5.89 -0.21
C ASP A 167 -6.31 6.90 -0.87
N ALA A 168 -6.23 8.12 -0.35
CA ALA A 168 -5.38 9.19 -0.89
C ALA A 168 -4.72 9.96 0.26
N ILE A 169 -3.64 9.41 0.79
CA ILE A 169 -2.78 10.05 1.77
C ILE A 169 -1.41 10.36 1.14
N GLY A 170 -0.53 11.07 1.82
CA GLY A 170 0.77 11.44 1.27
C GLY A 170 1.82 11.56 2.38
N GLU A 171 1.88 10.57 3.26
CA GLU A 171 2.66 10.65 4.48
C GLU A 171 3.99 9.89 4.38
N LYS A 172 5.08 10.56 4.73
CA LYS A 172 6.40 9.93 4.80
C LYS A 172 6.49 9.01 6.02
N VAL A 173 6.78 7.74 5.76
CA VAL A 173 6.86 6.71 6.80
C VAL A 173 8.14 5.90 6.67
N THR A 174 8.60 5.38 7.80
CA THR A 174 9.56 4.28 7.88
C THR A 174 8.88 3.13 8.60
N LEU A 175 8.91 1.95 8.00
CA LEU A 175 8.25 0.78 8.51
C LEU A 175 9.22 -0.40 8.55
N SER A 176 9.32 -1.03 9.71
CA SER A 176 10.05 -2.28 9.89
C SER A 176 9.06 -3.42 10.12
N GLY A 177 9.24 -4.51 9.40
CA GLY A 177 8.35 -5.66 9.47
C GLY A 177 9.03 -6.93 8.99
N PHE A 178 8.39 -8.07 9.25
CA PHE A 178 8.84 -9.37 8.77
C PHE A 178 8.32 -9.64 7.35
N ALA A 179 9.19 -10.11 6.49
CA ALA A 179 8.87 -10.43 5.11
C ALA A 179 8.04 -11.73 5.05
N LEU A 180 6.81 -11.65 4.55
CA LEU A 180 5.94 -12.82 4.44
C LEU A 180 6.06 -13.47 3.07
N LYS A 181 5.83 -12.72 2.00
CA LYS A 181 5.82 -13.26 0.64
C LYS A 181 5.97 -12.17 -0.43
N ARG A 182 6.30 -12.59 -1.63
CA ARG A 182 6.07 -11.78 -2.83
C ARG A 182 4.57 -11.81 -3.13
N TYR A 183 3.93 -10.67 -2.98
CA TYR A 183 2.49 -10.49 -3.06
C TYR A 183 2.08 -10.02 -4.45
N GLY A 184 1.27 -10.82 -5.13
CA GLY A 184 0.71 -10.47 -6.42
C GLY A 184 -0.70 -9.90 -6.27
N TYR A 185 -0.92 -8.68 -6.72
CA TYR A 185 -2.24 -8.08 -6.72
C TYR A 185 -2.64 -7.66 -8.15
N PRO A 186 -3.92 -7.74 -8.49
CA PRO A 186 -4.38 -7.20 -9.75
C PRO A 186 -4.17 -5.68 -9.71
N LEU A 187 -3.62 -5.12 -10.78
CA LEU A 187 -3.69 -3.68 -10.96
C LEU A 187 -5.17 -3.32 -10.96
N PRO A 188 -5.63 -2.39 -10.10
CA PRO A 188 -6.93 -1.79 -10.31
C PRO A 188 -6.94 -1.25 -11.75
N ASP A 189 -8.12 -1.28 -12.39
CA ASP A 189 -8.36 -0.62 -13.68
C ASP A 189 -8.13 0.90 -13.51
N LEU A 190 -6.91 1.27 -13.18
CA LEU A 190 -6.43 2.61 -13.39
C LEU A 190 -6.39 2.75 -14.91
N ASP A 191 -7.25 3.62 -15.44
CA ASP A 191 -7.11 4.20 -16.78
C ASP A 191 -5.69 4.79 -16.90
N ILE A 192 -4.71 3.91 -17.02
CA ILE A 192 -3.40 4.27 -17.54
C ILE A 192 -3.64 4.44 -19.04
N LYS A 193 -4.21 5.58 -19.40
CA LYS A 193 -4.11 6.11 -20.75
C LYS A 193 -2.63 6.31 -20.99
N SER A 194 -1.97 5.22 -21.38
CA SER A 194 -0.62 5.30 -21.88
C SER A 194 -0.70 6.14 -23.15
N ALA A 195 0.05 7.23 -23.18
CA ALA A 195 0.20 8.12 -24.35
C ALA A 195 0.78 7.40 -25.59
N GLN A 196 0.78 6.10 -25.63
CA GLN A 196 1.28 5.26 -26.70
C GLN A 196 0.43 4.00 -26.85
N GLY A 197 -0.57 4.09 -27.73
CA GLY A 197 -1.21 3.00 -28.46
C GLY A 197 -1.74 1.83 -27.64
N ASP A 198 -3.05 1.63 -27.74
CA ASP A 198 -3.85 0.49 -27.33
C ASP A 198 -3.10 -0.86 -27.28
N ARG A 199 -2.39 -1.12 -26.21
CA ARG A 199 -2.10 -2.47 -25.76
C ARG A 199 -2.75 -2.66 -24.41
N GLU A 200 -3.82 -3.39 -24.45
CA GLU A 200 -4.63 -3.84 -23.34
C GLU A 200 -3.75 -4.49 -22.27
N ILE A 201 -3.45 -3.75 -21.18
CA ILE A 201 -2.72 -4.27 -19.99
C ILE A 201 -3.75 -5.03 -19.11
N ARG A 202 -4.77 -5.63 -19.70
CA ARG A 202 -5.70 -6.51 -19.01
C ARG A 202 -4.96 -7.74 -18.54
N GLY A 203 -4.85 -7.90 -17.22
CA GLY A 203 -4.32 -9.10 -16.60
C GLY A 203 -2.85 -9.04 -16.14
N GLN A 204 -2.15 -7.91 -16.24
CA GLN A 204 -0.84 -7.78 -15.60
C GLN A 204 -1.02 -7.71 -14.09
N ARG A 205 -0.43 -8.66 -13.41
CA ARG A 205 -0.28 -8.63 -11.95
C ARG A 205 0.96 -7.82 -11.61
N MET A 206 0.83 -6.87 -10.72
CA MET A 206 2.00 -6.32 -10.05
C MET A 206 2.39 -7.23 -8.89
N GLU A 207 3.67 -7.51 -8.78
CA GLU A 207 4.20 -8.27 -7.66
C GLU A 207 4.99 -7.31 -6.77
N THR A 208 4.79 -7.42 -5.47
CA THR A 208 5.47 -6.59 -4.48
C THR A 208 5.80 -7.38 -3.23
N ALA A 209 6.56 -6.79 -2.32
CA ALA A 209 6.78 -7.38 -1.01
C ALA A 209 5.55 -7.17 -0.11
N LEU A 210 5.16 -8.20 0.62
CA LEU A 210 4.22 -8.12 1.73
C LEU A 210 4.99 -8.22 3.03
N LEU A 211 4.98 -7.14 3.81
CA LEU A 211 5.63 -7.03 5.10
C LEU A 211 4.59 -6.98 6.22
N ILE A 212 4.88 -7.63 7.34
CA ILE A 212 4.03 -7.61 8.53
C ILE A 212 4.79 -6.93 9.66
N GLY A 213 4.31 -5.77 10.09
CA GLY A 213 4.96 -4.93 11.09
C GLY A 213 4.08 -4.65 12.31
N ARG A 214 4.68 -4.06 13.35
CA ARG A 214 3.94 -3.62 14.52
C ARG A 214 3.25 -2.29 14.28
N THR A 215 4.02 -1.30 13.85
CA THR A 215 3.57 0.07 13.56
C THR A 215 4.51 0.71 12.55
N ALA A 216 4.10 1.83 11.98
CA ALA A 216 4.98 2.67 11.17
C ALA A 216 5.56 3.80 12.04
N THR A 217 6.81 4.17 11.80
CA THR A 217 7.37 5.43 12.29
C THR A 217 6.94 6.54 11.34
N TRP A 218 6.16 7.47 11.85
CA TRP A 218 5.64 8.60 11.10
C TRP A 218 6.16 9.91 11.69
N ARG A 219 6.63 10.77 10.85
CA ARG A 219 6.98 12.14 11.20
C ARG A 219 6.13 13.05 10.32
N PRO A 220 5.07 13.65 10.89
CA PRO A 220 4.28 14.61 10.14
C PRO A 220 5.23 15.72 9.68
N GLU A 221 5.26 15.97 8.38
CA GLU A 221 5.90 17.20 7.92
C GLU A 221 5.14 18.34 8.59
N PRO A 222 5.85 19.26 9.30
CA PRO A 222 5.19 20.44 9.82
C PRO A 222 4.48 21.03 8.62
N ALA A 223 3.15 21.15 8.71
CA ALA A 223 2.38 21.81 7.66
C ALA A 223 3.10 23.13 7.45
N LEU A 224 3.84 23.23 6.34
CA LEU A 224 4.42 24.50 5.97
C LEU A 224 3.24 25.44 6.05
N ALA A 225 3.23 26.32 7.06
CA ALA A 225 2.26 27.39 7.22
C ALA A 225 2.52 28.39 6.09
N GLY A 226 2.58 27.85 4.88
CA GLY A 226 2.50 28.61 3.65
C GLY A 226 1.08 29.13 3.60
N PRO A 227 0.90 30.40 3.25
CA PRO A 227 -0.40 31.04 3.24
C PRO A 227 -1.29 30.40 2.17
N ARG A 228 -1.86 29.22 2.48
CA ARG A 228 -2.88 28.58 1.63
C ARG A 228 -4.09 29.49 1.38
N GLY A 229 -4.21 30.57 2.19
CA GLY A 229 -5.21 31.63 2.00
C GLY A 229 -4.73 32.81 1.16
N ALA A 230 -3.43 33.12 1.14
CA ALA A 230 -2.97 34.37 0.50
C ALA A 230 -2.81 34.23 -1.03
N THR A 231 -2.48 33.05 -1.54
CA THR A 231 -2.37 32.82 -2.99
C THR A 231 -3.72 32.55 -3.65
N SER A 232 -4.67 31.91 -2.94
CA SER A 232 -5.99 31.60 -3.50
C SER A 232 -6.80 32.85 -3.83
N TRP A 233 -6.80 33.87 -2.96
CA TRP A 233 -7.51 35.10 -3.25
C TRP A 233 -6.84 35.94 -4.35
N MET A 234 -5.49 35.85 -4.49
CA MET A 234 -4.77 36.50 -5.59
C MET A 234 -5.14 35.92 -6.95
N PHE A 235 -5.23 34.59 -7.06
CA PHE A 235 -5.68 33.93 -8.29
C PHE A 235 -7.15 34.25 -8.58
N SER A 236 -8.01 34.31 -7.56
CA SER A 236 -9.41 34.68 -7.71
C SER A 236 -9.55 36.16 -8.12
N ALA A 237 -8.76 37.06 -7.55
CA ALA A 237 -8.74 38.46 -7.91
C ALA A 237 -8.22 38.68 -9.34
N LEU A 238 -7.19 37.96 -9.75
CA LEU A 238 -6.65 37.99 -11.10
C LEU A 238 -7.67 37.49 -12.13
N ALA A 239 -8.34 36.37 -11.85
CA ALA A 239 -9.42 35.86 -12.71
C ALA A 239 -10.59 36.82 -12.85
N ALA A 240 -11.00 37.48 -11.75
CA ALA A 240 -12.04 38.52 -11.76
C ALA A 240 -11.62 39.74 -12.58
N ALA A 241 -10.37 40.18 -12.46
CA ALA A 241 -9.85 41.31 -13.24
C ALA A 241 -9.83 41.03 -14.75
N ILE A 242 -9.40 39.82 -15.14
CA ILE A 242 -9.41 39.37 -16.54
C ILE A 242 -10.85 39.29 -17.07
N GLY A 243 -11.80 38.80 -16.28
CA GLY A 243 -13.22 38.74 -16.62
C GLY A 243 -13.80 40.15 -16.86
N LEU A 244 -13.49 41.11 -15.99
CA LEU A 244 -13.94 42.51 -16.14
C LEU A 244 -13.34 43.16 -17.39
N ILE A 245 -12.08 42.92 -17.70
CA ILE A 245 -11.43 43.42 -18.92
C ILE A 245 -12.11 42.86 -20.17
N MET A 246 -12.44 41.57 -20.19
CA MET A 246 -13.16 40.95 -21.30
C MET A 246 -14.57 41.52 -21.49
N VAL A 247 -15.32 41.65 -20.39
CA VAL A 247 -16.67 42.24 -20.43
C VAL A 247 -16.62 43.70 -20.91
N TYR A 248 -15.67 44.49 -20.41
CA TYR A 248 -15.47 45.86 -20.87
C TYR A 248 -15.06 45.94 -22.34
N GLY A 249 -14.19 45.05 -22.79
CA GLY A 249 -13.78 44.93 -24.18
C GLY A 249 -14.96 44.65 -25.11
N LEU A 250 -15.77 43.64 -24.79
CA LEU A 250 -16.97 43.29 -25.54
C LEU A 250 -17.99 44.40 -25.55
N TRP A 251 -18.22 45.10 -24.42
CA TRP A 251 -19.12 46.23 -24.32
C TRP A 251 -18.66 47.42 -25.17
N SER A 252 -17.36 47.72 -25.15
CA SER A 252 -16.78 48.79 -25.95
C SER A 252 -16.84 48.52 -27.47
N MET A 253 -16.65 47.25 -27.88
CA MET A 253 -16.81 46.82 -29.27
C MET A 253 -18.27 46.93 -29.73
N ASN A 254 -19.22 46.55 -28.87
CA ASN A 254 -20.64 46.61 -29.17
C ASN A 254 -21.15 48.09 -29.26
N ARG A 255 -20.51 49.03 -28.52
CA ARG A 255 -20.80 50.46 -28.66
C ARG A 255 -20.22 51.11 -29.93
N ARG A 256 -19.13 50.54 -30.47
CA ARG A 256 -18.45 51.08 -31.67
C ARG A 256 -18.95 50.48 -32.97
N GLY A 257 -19.69 49.38 -32.93
CA GLY A 257 -20.18 48.65 -34.08
C GLY A 257 -21.68 48.74 -34.27
N GLY A 258 -22.19 49.95 -34.45
CA GLY A 258 -23.45 50.08 -35.19
C GLY A 258 -23.14 49.94 -36.67
N PRO A 259 -23.54 48.88 -37.37
CA PRO A 259 -23.44 48.87 -38.80
C PRO A 259 -24.45 49.89 -39.35
N ARG A 260 -23.95 50.95 -39.95
CA ARG A 260 -24.73 51.71 -40.90
C ARG A 260 -25.04 50.78 -42.07
N SER A 261 -26.24 50.26 -42.10
CA SER A 261 -26.75 49.59 -43.27
C SER A 261 -27.11 50.68 -44.32
N ASP A 262 -26.13 51.07 -45.10
CA ASP A 262 -26.40 51.73 -46.39
C ASP A 262 -26.88 50.64 -47.36
N LEU A 263 -28.09 50.19 -47.13
CA LEU A 263 -28.84 49.46 -48.18
C LEU A 263 -29.48 50.51 -49.06
N PRO A 264 -29.20 50.54 -50.40
CA PRO A 264 -29.88 51.41 -51.32
C PRO A 264 -31.37 51.05 -51.40
N ASP A 265 -32.19 52.05 -51.23
CA ASP A 265 -33.67 51.96 -51.11
C ASP A 265 -34.37 51.58 -52.43
N ARG A 266 -33.69 51.23 -53.51
CA ARG A 266 -34.30 50.82 -54.77
C ARG A 266 -33.48 49.78 -55.54
N VAL A 267 -34.02 48.59 -55.60
CA VAL A 267 -33.59 47.59 -56.62
C VAL A 267 -34.51 47.85 -57.85
N GLU A 268 -33.99 48.49 -58.89
CA GLU A 268 -34.67 48.52 -60.21
C GLU A 268 -34.52 47.14 -60.86
N LEU A 269 -35.65 46.48 -61.03
CA LEU A 269 -35.74 45.24 -61.84
C LEU A 269 -35.67 45.62 -63.32
N PRO A 270 -34.75 44.98 -64.10
CA PRO A 270 -34.73 45.21 -65.55
C PRO A 270 -35.99 44.67 -66.15
N GLY A 271 -36.64 45.58 -66.95
CA GLY A 271 -37.90 45.34 -67.59
C GLY A 271 -37.92 44.16 -68.59
N GLY A 272 -38.98 43.40 -68.53
CA GLY A 272 -39.33 42.41 -69.57
C GLY A 272 -39.54 43.09 -70.92
N ARG A 273 -39.01 42.48 -71.94
CA ARG A 273 -39.42 42.68 -73.34
C ARG A 273 -40.12 41.44 -73.79
N ASP A 274 -41.32 41.62 -74.27
CA ASP A 274 -42.15 40.90 -75.21
C ASP A 274 -41.80 39.46 -75.53
#